data_ededd035eccf7b04d7c8085c14e1d794
#
_entry.id   ededd035eccf7b04d7c8085c14e1d794
#
_cell.length_a   1.000
_cell.length_b   1.000
_cell.length_c   1.000
_cell.angle_alpha   90.00
_cell.angle_beta   90.00
_cell.angle_gamma   90.00
#
_symmetry.space_group_name_H-M   'P 1'
#
loop_
_entity.id
_entity.type
_entity.pdbx_description
1 polymer ?
#
loop_
_entity_poly.entity_id
_entity_poly.type
_entity_poly.pdbx_seq_one_letter_code
_entity_poly.pdbx_strand_id
1 'polypeptide(L)'
;MAQVDIAELLELALEDERAGAAFYEVMARRAGRERLRQVFAELAEQERFHEGRFREMLESVGGQAAPGAAPPARSGYLQALALMRAFPDEAQARRQAEGCGSDGLAVDMAVRFERDTLLLMREIALLVPVEYRDIVRELILEEESHVVTLAAVRREL
;
A
#
# COMPACT_ATOMS: atom_id res chain seq x y z
N MET A 1 23.67 -10.16 -10.15
CA MET A 1 22.37 -9.82 -9.56
C MET A 1 21.89 -8.53 -10.22
N ALA A 2 20.69 -8.52 -10.78
CA ALA A 2 20.13 -7.26 -11.27
C ALA A 2 19.96 -6.31 -10.07
N GLN A 3 20.50 -5.11 -10.20
CA GLN A 3 20.37 -4.08 -9.19
C GLN A 3 18.90 -3.64 -9.17
N VAL A 4 18.29 -3.58 -7.99
CA VAL A 4 16.92 -3.10 -7.83
C VAL A 4 16.92 -1.60 -8.09
N ASP A 5 16.08 -1.13 -9.01
CA ASP A 5 15.93 0.28 -9.32
C ASP A 5 14.95 0.94 -8.33
N ILE A 6 15.32 2.12 -7.82
CA ILE A 6 14.44 2.87 -6.92
C ILE A 6 13.13 3.28 -7.62
N ALA A 7 13.15 3.59 -8.90
CA ALA A 7 11.92 3.91 -9.63
C ALA A 7 10.97 2.73 -9.69
N GLU A 8 11.45 1.51 -9.92
CA GLU A 8 10.62 0.29 -9.90
C GLU A 8 9.99 0.03 -8.52
N LEU A 9 10.73 0.30 -7.43
CA LEU A 9 10.20 0.19 -6.07
C LEU A 9 9.12 1.24 -5.78
N LEU A 10 9.32 2.47 -6.22
CA LEU A 10 8.34 3.56 -6.04
C LEU A 10 7.08 3.31 -6.88
N GLU A 11 7.21 2.76 -8.10
CA GLU A 11 6.05 2.33 -8.89
C GLU A 11 5.25 1.25 -8.19
N LEU A 12 5.94 0.27 -7.58
CA LEU A 12 5.29 -0.80 -6.84
C LEU A 12 4.58 -0.27 -5.60
N ALA A 13 5.20 0.67 -4.86
CA ALA A 13 4.56 1.33 -3.72
C ALA A 13 3.30 2.11 -4.16
N LEU A 14 3.39 2.84 -5.26
CA LEU A 14 2.26 3.59 -5.82
C LEU A 14 1.07 2.68 -6.17
N GLU A 15 1.35 1.50 -6.73
CA GLU A 15 0.33 0.47 -6.98
C GLU A 15 -0.27 -0.06 -5.68
N ASP A 16 0.55 -0.29 -4.64
CA ASP A 16 0.10 -0.76 -3.32
C ASP A 16 -0.84 0.24 -2.66
N GLU A 17 -0.46 1.52 -2.60
CA GLU A 17 -1.30 2.57 -2.01
C GLU A 17 -2.66 2.69 -2.71
N ARG A 18 -2.67 2.60 -4.03
CA ARG A 18 -3.92 2.59 -4.82
C ARG A 18 -4.80 1.39 -4.50
N ALA A 19 -4.21 0.22 -4.39
CA ALA A 19 -4.92 -1.02 -4.06
C ALA A 19 -5.46 -0.97 -2.62
N GLY A 20 -4.66 -0.48 -1.65
CA GLY A 20 -5.06 -0.29 -0.27
C GLY A 20 -6.23 0.69 -0.14
N ALA A 21 -6.10 1.88 -0.75
CA ALA A 21 -7.18 2.86 -0.78
C ALA A 21 -8.48 2.28 -1.36
N ALA A 22 -8.40 1.52 -2.46
CA ALA A 22 -9.55 0.90 -3.09
C ALA A 22 -10.24 -0.14 -2.18
N PHE A 23 -9.44 -0.97 -1.46
CA PHE A 23 -9.96 -1.91 -0.47
C PHE A 23 -10.68 -1.18 0.66
N TYR A 24 -10.02 -0.18 1.25
CA TYR A 24 -10.57 0.58 2.37
C TYR A 24 -11.81 1.39 1.99
N GLU A 25 -11.87 1.99 0.80
CA GLU A 25 -13.04 2.70 0.30
C GLU A 25 -14.28 1.78 0.20
N VAL A 26 -14.10 0.54 -0.23
CA VAL A 26 -15.19 -0.44 -0.28
C VAL A 26 -15.60 -0.84 1.13
N MET A 27 -14.64 -1.16 2.00
CA MET A 27 -14.92 -1.58 3.37
C MET A 27 -15.53 -0.47 4.24
N ALA A 28 -15.17 0.79 4.00
CA ALA A 28 -15.81 1.95 4.64
C ALA A 28 -17.32 2.03 4.40
N ARG A 29 -17.81 1.47 3.28
CA ARG A 29 -19.24 1.40 2.97
C ARG A 29 -19.90 0.09 3.42
N ARG A 30 -19.13 -1.00 3.51
CA ARG A 30 -19.66 -2.37 3.65
C ARG A 30 -19.49 -3.00 5.02
N ALA A 31 -18.51 -2.55 5.81
CA ALA A 31 -18.27 -3.13 7.13
C ALA A 31 -19.52 -3.05 8.00
N GLY A 32 -19.77 -4.08 8.78
CA GLY A 32 -21.00 -4.22 9.58
C GLY A 32 -21.07 -3.22 10.73
N ARG A 33 -19.92 -2.93 11.36
CA ARG A 33 -19.83 -2.02 12.51
C ARG A 33 -19.50 -0.61 12.07
N GLU A 34 -20.21 0.38 12.62
CA GLU A 34 -20.01 1.80 12.33
C GLU A 34 -18.57 2.25 12.61
N ARG A 35 -18.03 1.88 13.77
CA ARG A 35 -16.64 2.21 14.11
C ARG A 35 -15.64 1.68 13.07
N LEU A 36 -15.87 0.50 12.55
CA LEU A 36 -15.00 -0.10 11.56
C LEU A 36 -15.11 0.62 10.20
N ARG A 37 -16.33 1.06 9.81
CA ARG A 37 -16.50 1.91 8.62
C ARG A 37 -15.72 3.21 8.74
N GLN A 38 -15.73 3.85 9.92
CA GLN A 38 -14.95 5.06 10.18
C GLN A 38 -13.46 4.82 10.08
N VAL A 39 -12.95 3.75 10.71
CA VAL A 39 -11.52 3.37 10.62
C VAL A 39 -11.10 3.14 9.18
N PHE A 40 -11.88 2.39 8.40
CA PHE A 40 -11.57 2.16 6.99
C PHE A 40 -11.64 3.43 6.14
N ALA A 41 -12.54 4.35 6.44
CA ALA A 41 -12.61 5.64 5.76
C ALA A 41 -11.35 6.49 6.02
N GLU A 42 -10.89 6.55 7.28
CA GLU A 42 -9.66 7.24 7.66
C GLU A 42 -8.44 6.62 6.99
N LEU A 43 -8.34 5.27 6.98
CA LEU A 43 -7.25 4.57 6.30
C LEU A 43 -7.26 4.86 4.79
N ALA A 44 -8.43 4.85 4.14
CA ALA A 44 -8.53 5.17 2.72
C ALA A 44 -7.99 6.57 2.38
N GLU A 45 -8.26 7.57 3.22
CA GLU A 45 -7.72 8.93 3.04
C GLU A 45 -6.20 8.96 3.22
N GLN A 46 -5.67 8.22 4.18
CA GLN A 46 -4.23 8.13 4.43
C GLN A 46 -3.49 7.46 3.28
N GLU A 47 -4.02 6.33 2.74
CA GLU A 47 -3.44 5.69 1.55
C GLU A 47 -3.43 6.64 0.33
N ARG A 48 -4.47 7.46 0.14
CA ARG A 48 -4.47 8.48 -0.93
C ARG A 48 -3.40 9.56 -0.72
N PHE A 49 -3.14 9.94 0.52
CA PHE A 49 -2.05 10.85 0.85
C PHE A 49 -0.68 10.22 0.56
N HIS A 50 -0.46 8.96 0.97
CA HIS A 50 0.77 8.22 0.70
C HIS A 50 1.00 8.04 -0.81
N GLU A 51 -0.05 7.73 -1.56
CA GLU A 51 -0.01 7.68 -3.04
C GLU A 51 0.56 8.97 -3.62
N GLY A 52 0.10 10.13 -3.14
CA GLY A 52 0.60 11.44 -3.55
C GLY A 52 2.10 11.61 -3.27
N ARG A 53 2.56 11.19 -2.09
CA ARG A 53 3.98 11.28 -1.69
C ARG A 53 4.88 10.39 -2.54
N PHE A 54 4.46 9.16 -2.81
CA PHE A 54 5.23 8.26 -3.70
C PHE A 54 5.26 8.75 -5.15
N ARG A 55 4.17 9.36 -5.63
CA ARG A 55 4.13 9.97 -6.96
C ARG A 55 5.14 11.12 -7.08
N GLU A 56 5.18 12.02 -6.10
CA GLU A 56 6.17 13.13 -6.06
C GLU A 56 7.60 12.60 -6.09
N MET A 57 7.91 11.56 -5.30
CA MET A 57 9.22 10.94 -5.28
C MET A 57 9.57 10.29 -6.64
N LEU A 58 8.62 9.57 -7.25
CA LEU A 58 8.80 8.93 -8.54
C LEU A 58 9.10 9.95 -9.66
N GLU A 59 8.35 11.04 -9.72
CA GLU A 59 8.59 12.14 -10.65
C GLU A 59 9.97 12.74 -10.48
N SER A 60 10.43 12.91 -9.24
CA SER A 60 11.74 13.47 -8.92
C SER A 60 12.91 12.57 -9.34
N VAL A 61 12.79 11.26 -9.22
CA VAL A 61 13.84 10.32 -9.66
C VAL A 61 13.82 10.04 -11.17
N GLY A 62 12.95 10.73 -11.94
CA GLY A 62 12.87 10.61 -13.39
C GLY A 62 12.07 9.39 -13.87
N GLY A 63 11.28 8.78 -13.00
CA GLY A 63 10.47 7.60 -13.25
C GLY A 63 9.17 7.82 -14.02
N GLN A 64 9.12 8.80 -14.95
CA GLN A 64 7.98 8.92 -15.84
C GLN A 64 8.09 7.89 -16.97
N ALA A 65 7.34 6.82 -16.89
CA ALA A 65 7.08 6.02 -18.07
C ALA A 65 6.38 6.90 -19.12
N ALA A 66 6.92 6.96 -20.33
CA ALA A 66 6.26 7.64 -21.44
C ALA A 66 4.85 7.05 -21.60
N PRO A 67 3.80 7.87 -21.86
CA PRO A 67 2.46 7.37 -22.07
C PRO A 67 2.46 6.26 -23.13
N GLY A 68 2.03 5.06 -22.74
CA GLY A 68 2.00 3.89 -23.63
C GLY A 68 3.28 3.05 -23.66
N ALA A 69 4.33 3.38 -22.91
CA ALA A 69 5.47 2.49 -22.74
C ALA A 69 5.05 1.27 -21.89
N ALA A 70 5.48 0.07 -22.31
CA ALA A 70 5.34 -1.09 -21.45
C ALA A 70 6.18 -0.88 -20.18
N PRO A 71 5.66 -1.28 -19.00
CA PRO A 71 6.44 -1.16 -17.77
C PRO A 71 7.77 -1.89 -17.93
N PRO A 72 8.90 -1.36 -17.39
CA PRO A 72 10.18 -2.03 -17.45
C PRO A 72 10.07 -3.44 -16.82
N ALA A 73 10.84 -4.38 -17.34
CA ALA A 73 10.88 -5.74 -16.78
C ALA A 73 11.45 -5.65 -15.36
N ARG A 74 10.61 -5.85 -14.36
CA ARG A 74 11.02 -5.85 -12.94
C ARG A 74 12.09 -6.91 -12.68
N SER A 75 13.03 -6.61 -11.78
CA SER A 75 13.99 -7.61 -11.31
C SER A 75 13.25 -8.82 -10.72
N GLY A 76 13.87 -10.00 -10.72
CA GLY A 76 13.25 -11.21 -10.17
C GLY A 76 12.79 -11.06 -8.70
N TYR A 77 13.52 -10.27 -7.93
CA TYR A 77 13.16 -9.95 -6.55
C TYR A 77 11.88 -9.09 -6.47
N LEU A 78 11.80 -8.01 -7.25
CA LEU A 78 10.60 -7.17 -7.29
C LEU A 78 9.39 -7.89 -7.88
N GLN A 79 9.60 -8.79 -8.85
CA GLN A 79 8.54 -9.67 -9.33
C GLN A 79 7.99 -10.56 -8.20
N ALA A 80 8.87 -11.13 -7.37
CA ALA A 80 8.46 -11.94 -6.24
C ALA A 80 7.68 -11.12 -5.20
N LEU A 81 8.16 -9.92 -4.84
CA LEU A 81 7.43 -9.02 -3.95
C LEU A 81 6.05 -8.68 -4.52
N ALA A 82 5.96 -8.32 -5.79
CA ALA A 82 4.70 -7.99 -6.45
C ALA A 82 3.71 -9.15 -6.46
N LEU A 83 4.18 -10.38 -6.66
CA LEU A 83 3.33 -11.59 -6.66
C LEU A 83 2.81 -11.97 -5.27
N MET A 84 3.55 -11.62 -4.21
CA MET A 84 3.21 -11.99 -2.83
C MET A 84 2.35 -10.95 -2.11
N ARG A 85 2.07 -9.81 -2.73
CA ARG A 85 1.24 -8.74 -2.13
C ARG A 85 -0.17 -9.23 -1.80
N ALA A 86 -0.74 -8.67 -0.75
CA ALA A 86 -2.12 -8.94 -0.34
C ALA A 86 -3.12 -8.59 -1.46
N PHE A 87 -2.89 -7.47 -2.16
CA PHE A 87 -3.68 -7.03 -3.29
C PHE A 87 -2.79 -6.86 -4.53
N PRO A 88 -2.92 -7.70 -5.56
CA PRO A 88 -2.11 -7.59 -6.78
C PRO A 88 -2.32 -6.28 -7.54
N ASP A 89 -3.56 -5.77 -7.53
CA ASP A 89 -3.95 -4.52 -8.17
C ASP A 89 -5.23 -3.94 -7.54
N GLU A 90 -5.59 -2.72 -7.93
CA GLU A 90 -6.78 -2.02 -7.45
C GLU A 90 -8.08 -2.80 -7.73
N ALA A 91 -8.22 -3.40 -8.91
CA ALA A 91 -9.42 -4.15 -9.28
C ALA A 91 -9.58 -5.41 -8.42
N GLN A 92 -8.48 -6.12 -8.12
CA GLN A 92 -8.48 -7.27 -7.21
C GLN A 92 -8.80 -6.84 -5.77
N ALA A 93 -8.24 -5.73 -5.30
CA ALA A 93 -8.53 -5.19 -3.98
C ALA A 93 -10.02 -4.91 -3.81
N ARG A 94 -10.66 -4.27 -4.80
CA ARG A 94 -12.11 -4.02 -4.82
C ARG A 94 -12.91 -5.31 -4.79
N ARG A 95 -12.59 -6.28 -5.63
CA ARG A 95 -13.28 -7.58 -5.65
C ARG A 95 -13.16 -8.34 -4.34
N GLN A 96 -11.98 -8.34 -3.73
CA GLN A 96 -11.76 -8.99 -2.44
C GLN A 96 -12.56 -8.30 -1.32
N ALA A 97 -12.62 -6.97 -1.32
CA ALA A 97 -13.42 -6.21 -0.37
C ALA A 97 -14.92 -6.47 -0.56
N GLU A 98 -15.40 -6.50 -1.80
CA GLU A 98 -16.80 -6.78 -2.14
C GLU A 98 -17.22 -8.20 -1.77
N GLY A 99 -16.31 -9.18 -1.90
CA GLY A 99 -16.52 -10.58 -1.53
C GLY A 99 -16.25 -10.88 -0.06
N CYS A 100 -15.82 -9.90 0.76
CA CYS A 100 -15.46 -10.13 2.14
C CYS A 100 -16.69 -10.49 2.99
N GLY A 101 -16.64 -11.65 3.65
CA GLY A 101 -17.78 -12.25 4.34
C GLY A 101 -17.98 -11.78 5.79
N SER A 102 -17.01 -11.10 6.40
CA SER A 102 -17.10 -10.63 7.78
C SER A 102 -16.14 -9.50 8.10
N ASP A 103 -16.46 -8.70 9.12
CA ASP A 103 -15.59 -7.65 9.65
C ASP A 103 -14.23 -8.20 10.11
N GLY A 104 -14.22 -9.36 10.76
CA GLY A 104 -13.00 -10.01 11.21
C GLY A 104 -12.06 -10.36 10.05
N LEU A 105 -12.61 -10.94 8.98
CA LEU A 105 -11.84 -11.25 7.78
C LEU A 105 -11.32 -9.98 7.10
N ALA A 106 -12.14 -8.91 7.05
CA ALA A 106 -11.74 -7.63 6.49
C ALA A 106 -10.52 -7.05 7.23
N VAL A 107 -10.55 -7.08 8.56
CA VAL A 107 -9.42 -6.60 9.37
C VAL A 107 -8.18 -7.48 9.19
N ASP A 108 -8.33 -8.80 9.13
CA ASP A 108 -7.21 -9.72 8.89
C ASP A 108 -6.54 -9.47 7.52
N MET A 109 -7.35 -9.20 6.48
CA MET A 109 -6.87 -8.81 5.15
C MET A 109 -6.14 -7.47 5.19
N ALA A 110 -6.69 -6.48 5.90
CA ALA A 110 -6.08 -5.17 6.08
C ALA A 110 -4.72 -5.28 6.78
N VAL A 111 -4.62 -6.02 7.89
CA VAL A 111 -3.35 -6.24 8.60
C VAL A 111 -2.31 -6.90 7.69
N ARG A 112 -2.70 -7.86 6.86
CA ARG A 112 -1.80 -8.46 5.89
C ARG A 112 -1.28 -7.42 4.89
N PHE A 113 -2.17 -6.61 4.34
CA PHE A 113 -1.83 -5.53 3.42
C PHE A 113 -0.82 -4.56 4.05
N GLU A 114 -1.09 -4.02 5.23
CA GLU A 114 -0.19 -3.08 5.92
C GLU A 114 1.21 -3.68 6.18
N ARG A 115 1.28 -4.95 6.50
CA ARG A 115 2.57 -5.64 6.70
C ARG A 115 3.36 -5.78 5.40
N ASP A 116 2.68 -6.05 4.29
CA ASP A 116 3.32 -6.15 2.97
C ASP A 116 3.82 -4.76 2.54
N THR A 117 3.02 -3.71 2.75
CA THR A 117 3.41 -2.30 2.50
C THR A 117 4.61 -1.89 3.35
N LEU A 118 4.62 -2.18 4.65
CA LEU A 118 5.77 -1.91 5.53
C LEU A 118 7.06 -2.59 5.05
N LEU A 119 6.97 -3.84 4.56
CA LEU A 119 8.13 -4.53 4.01
C LEU A 119 8.68 -3.78 2.79
N LEU A 120 7.81 -3.37 1.87
CA LEU A 120 8.19 -2.62 0.68
C LEU A 120 8.79 -1.24 1.03
N MET A 121 8.16 -0.51 1.94
CA MET A 121 8.68 0.81 2.37
C MET A 121 10.06 0.74 3.02
N ARG A 122 10.35 -0.32 3.76
CA ARG A 122 11.68 -0.55 4.34
C ARG A 122 12.74 -0.80 3.26
N GLU A 123 12.40 -1.49 2.18
CA GLU A 123 13.30 -1.63 1.02
C GLU A 123 13.54 -0.27 0.33
N ILE A 124 12.49 0.52 0.15
CA ILE A 124 12.57 1.88 -0.40
C ILE A 124 13.48 2.75 0.46
N ALA A 125 13.37 2.70 1.78
CA ALA A 125 14.18 3.49 2.71
C ALA A 125 15.69 3.25 2.58
N LEU A 126 16.10 2.07 2.11
CA LEU A 126 17.50 1.74 1.86
C LEU A 126 18.05 2.37 0.58
N LEU A 127 17.21 2.60 -0.41
CA LEU A 127 17.60 2.97 -1.77
C LEU A 127 17.22 4.41 -2.15
N VAL A 128 16.26 5.00 -1.46
CA VAL A 128 15.76 6.35 -1.76
C VAL A 128 16.88 7.40 -1.57
N PRO A 129 16.93 8.44 -2.43
CA PRO A 129 17.86 9.56 -2.26
C PRO A 129 17.76 10.20 -0.88
N VAL A 130 18.88 10.77 -0.39
CA VAL A 130 19.00 11.27 0.99
C VAL A 130 17.92 12.30 1.35
N GLU A 131 17.52 13.13 0.40
CA GLU A 131 16.48 14.16 0.54
C GLU A 131 15.08 13.60 0.83
N TYR A 132 14.82 12.34 0.50
CA TYR A 132 13.51 11.69 0.74
C TYR A 132 13.49 10.76 1.94
N ARG A 133 14.63 10.50 2.59
CA ARG A 133 14.73 9.53 3.68
C ARG A 133 13.84 9.85 4.87
N ASP A 134 13.75 11.12 5.22
CA ASP A 134 12.90 11.54 6.35
C ASP A 134 11.42 11.37 6.01
N ILE A 135 11.02 11.68 4.77
CA ILE A 135 9.65 11.47 4.30
C ILE A 135 9.28 9.98 4.35
N VAL A 136 10.14 9.10 3.81
CA VAL A 136 9.89 7.64 3.84
C VAL A 136 9.83 7.13 5.28
N ARG A 137 10.66 7.66 6.17
CA ARG A 137 10.62 7.30 7.59
C ARG A 137 9.31 7.71 8.26
N GLU A 138 8.79 8.90 7.96
CA GLU A 138 7.48 9.35 8.44
C GLU A 138 6.36 8.44 7.93
N LEU A 139 6.35 8.10 6.64
CA LEU A 139 5.38 7.16 6.07
C LEU A 139 5.43 5.79 6.75
N ILE A 140 6.63 5.25 7.03
CA ILE A 140 6.77 3.98 7.78
C ILE A 140 6.12 4.08 9.17
N LEU A 141 6.29 5.19 9.88
CA LEU A 141 5.67 5.38 11.19
C LEU A 141 4.14 5.47 11.10
N GLU A 142 3.62 6.08 10.04
CA GLU A 142 2.18 6.12 9.78
C GLU A 142 1.63 4.72 9.50
N GLU A 143 2.29 3.91 8.67
CA GLU A 143 1.91 2.50 8.41
C GLU A 143 1.99 1.62 9.67
N GLU A 144 2.99 1.81 10.51
CA GLU A 144 3.05 1.14 11.81
C GLU A 144 1.85 1.50 12.69
N SER A 145 1.39 2.74 12.62
CA SER A 145 0.17 3.20 13.31
C SER A 145 -1.10 2.55 12.75
N HIS A 146 -1.17 2.32 11.43
CA HIS A 146 -2.28 1.57 10.80
C HIS A 146 -2.38 0.16 11.38
N VAL A 147 -1.25 -0.56 11.47
CA VAL A 147 -1.21 -1.91 12.07
C VAL A 147 -1.69 -1.88 13.52
N VAL A 148 -1.27 -0.90 14.32
CA VAL A 148 -1.71 -0.75 15.72
C VAL A 148 -3.21 -0.50 15.81
N THR A 149 -3.74 0.38 14.97
CA THR A 149 -5.19 0.69 14.91
C THR A 149 -6.00 -0.55 14.53
N LEU A 150 -5.60 -1.25 13.48
CA LEU A 150 -6.27 -2.48 13.03
C LEU A 150 -6.20 -3.60 14.08
N ALA A 151 -5.06 -3.76 14.76
CA ALA A 151 -4.92 -4.73 15.84
C ALA A 151 -5.82 -4.41 17.05
N ALA A 152 -6.01 -3.12 17.37
CA ALA A 152 -6.93 -2.70 18.42
C ALA A 152 -8.38 -3.03 18.05
N VAL A 153 -8.80 -2.67 16.84
CA VAL A 153 -10.15 -2.98 16.34
C VAL A 153 -10.38 -4.48 16.25
N ARG A 154 -9.38 -5.26 15.85
CA ARG A 154 -9.48 -6.72 15.75
C ARG A 154 -9.82 -7.38 17.10
N ARG A 155 -9.32 -6.82 18.19
CA ARG A 155 -9.61 -7.33 19.55
C ARG A 155 -11.03 -7.03 20.04
N GLU A 156 -11.70 -6.08 19.40
CA GLU A 156 -13.08 -5.69 19.73
C GLU A 156 -14.13 -6.50 18.94
N LEU A 157 -13.69 -7.25 17.91
CA LEU A 157 -14.55 -8.09 17.06
C LEU A 157 -14.79 -9.46 17.66
#